data_ad32bccff65f084dc60b23f2e0235e27
#
_entry.id   ad32bccff65f084dc60b23f2e0235e27
#
_cell.length_a   1.000
_cell.length_b   1.000
_cell.length_c   1.000
_cell.angle_alpha   90.00
_cell.angle_beta   90.00
_cell.angle_gamma   90.00
#
_symmetry.space_group_name_H-M   'P 1'
#
loop_
_entity.id
_entity.type
_entity.pdbx_description
1 polymer ?
#
loop_
_entity_poly.entity_id
_entity_poly.type
_entity_poly.pdbx_seq_one_letter_code
_entity_poly.pdbx_strand_id
1 'polypeptide(L)'
;MSRPTVKISTRGVERLRHGHPWIYRSDVRESNAQAGDLVRVVSERGRPLGSGFWSSESQISLRFLGAEDVPDERAMWRSRLETAIAFRRSLEIDGTAWRAVNAEGDRLPGLIVDVYGDEPTRIAVVQTLTQAADARLPWLGELVADLLNATGVIARNDQKVRRLEGLEERVDVLSGEVPDTVDVREGPIHYAVDVRRGQKTGLFLDQRENHDAAAHYARGRGLDAFTYNGGFALRLATRCREVVALDSSAPAVAATRANAQRNGLANLDAREANVFDALREFEIARERFDTIVLDPPAFAKNKAALERATAGYKEINLRALKLLSPGGCLITCSCSYHVHEPLFAAILEEAAADAHAPVSIVERRTQSRDHPILLGVPETHYLKCFILRKLG
;
A
#
# COMPACT_ATOMS: atom_id res chain seq x y z
N MET A 1 1.35 6.69 -38.76
CA MET A 1 2.61 7.37 -38.38
C MET A 1 3.54 6.34 -37.72
N SER A 2 4.85 6.45 -37.92
CA SER A 2 5.79 5.55 -37.25
C SER A 2 5.83 5.87 -35.74
N ARG A 3 5.85 4.82 -34.91
CA ARG A 3 5.90 4.97 -33.45
C ARG A 3 7.19 5.70 -33.03
N PRO A 4 7.12 6.67 -32.06
CA PRO A 4 8.29 7.36 -31.56
C PRO A 4 9.33 6.37 -31.00
N THR A 5 10.61 6.75 -31.02
CA THR A 5 11.72 5.88 -30.61
C THR A 5 12.49 6.52 -29.46
N VAL A 6 12.83 5.71 -28.45
CA VAL A 6 13.70 6.09 -27.35
C VAL A 6 14.96 5.23 -27.39
N LYS A 7 16.11 5.87 -27.46
CA LYS A 7 17.43 5.23 -27.42
C LYS A 7 17.98 5.25 -26.00
N ILE A 8 18.36 4.07 -25.47
CA ILE A 8 18.85 3.93 -24.11
C ILE A 8 20.30 3.48 -24.04
N SER A 9 20.96 3.84 -22.95
CA SER A 9 22.37 3.53 -22.64
C SER A 9 22.59 2.02 -22.42
N THR A 10 23.87 1.59 -22.50
CA THR A 10 24.26 0.22 -22.13
C THR A 10 23.82 -0.12 -20.70
N ARG A 11 23.92 0.83 -19.74
CA ARG A 11 23.45 0.65 -18.37
C ARG A 11 21.93 0.45 -18.31
N GLY A 12 21.17 1.19 -19.12
CA GLY A 12 19.73 0.98 -19.27
C GLY A 12 19.40 -0.41 -19.81
N VAL A 13 20.14 -0.89 -20.80
CA VAL A 13 19.99 -2.25 -21.35
C VAL A 13 20.27 -3.31 -20.29
N GLU A 14 21.34 -3.17 -19.51
CA GLU A 14 21.66 -4.10 -18.41
C GLU A 14 20.55 -4.12 -17.35
N ARG A 15 19.99 -2.97 -17.00
CA ARG A 15 18.85 -2.88 -16.08
C ARG A 15 17.65 -3.71 -16.57
N LEU A 16 17.30 -3.59 -17.86
CA LEU A 16 16.22 -4.39 -18.47
C LEU A 16 16.53 -5.89 -18.43
N ARG A 17 17.78 -6.29 -18.65
CA ARG A 17 18.21 -7.70 -18.57
C ARG A 17 18.04 -8.28 -17.16
N HIS A 18 18.20 -7.47 -16.14
CA HIS A 18 17.96 -7.88 -14.76
C HIS A 18 16.49 -7.80 -14.35
N GLY A 19 15.56 -7.58 -15.29
CA GLY A 19 14.12 -7.57 -15.06
C GLY A 19 13.56 -6.27 -14.48
N HIS A 20 14.37 -5.22 -14.37
CA HIS A 20 13.90 -3.94 -13.84
C HIS A 20 13.31 -3.09 -14.98
N PRO A 21 12.01 -2.75 -14.98
CA PRO A 21 11.35 -2.11 -16.13
C PRO A 21 11.58 -0.59 -16.20
N TRP A 22 12.24 0.03 -15.21
CA TRP A 22 12.42 1.48 -15.16
C TRP A 22 13.74 1.90 -15.78
N ILE A 23 13.67 2.82 -16.75
CA ILE A 23 14.82 3.50 -17.31
C ILE A 23 14.81 4.93 -16.86
N TYR A 24 15.86 5.32 -16.15
CA TYR A 24 16.00 6.67 -15.62
C TYR A 24 16.45 7.65 -16.71
N ARG A 25 16.15 8.92 -16.51
CA ARG A 25 16.51 10.02 -17.42
C ARG A 25 18.00 9.99 -17.81
N SER A 26 18.88 9.70 -16.87
CA SER A 26 20.33 9.58 -17.11
C SER A 26 20.74 8.43 -18.04
N ASP A 27 19.86 7.46 -18.25
CA ASP A 27 20.06 6.31 -19.13
C ASP A 27 19.43 6.50 -20.52
N VAL A 28 18.72 7.61 -20.76
CA VAL A 28 18.20 7.99 -22.07
C VAL A 28 19.26 8.77 -22.85
N ARG A 29 19.47 8.42 -24.13
CA ARG A 29 20.39 9.08 -25.06
C ARG A 29 19.66 10.02 -26.00
N GLU A 30 18.60 9.54 -26.59
CA GLU A 30 17.79 10.28 -27.57
C GLU A 30 16.32 9.87 -27.41
N SER A 31 15.43 10.82 -27.62
CA SER A 31 13.99 10.60 -27.67
C SER A 31 13.33 11.61 -28.58
N ASN A 32 12.38 11.17 -29.41
CA ASN A 32 11.47 12.02 -30.16
C ASN A 32 10.01 11.85 -29.69
N ALA A 33 9.83 11.29 -28.49
CA ALA A 33 8.52 11.01 -27.92
C ALA A 33 7.95 12.22 -27.16
N GLN A 34 6.63 12.30 -27.11
CA GLN A 34 5.85 13.22 -26.31
C GLN A 34 5.38 12.54 -25.02
N ALA A 35 4.91 13.35 -24.06
CA ALA A 35 4.39 12.89 -22.78
C ALA A 35 3.33 11.79 -22.94
N GLY A 36 3.56 10.65 -22.28
CA GLY A 36 2.64 9.52 -22.28
C GLY A 36 2.68 8.60 -23.51
N ASP A 37 3.55 8.88 -24.49
CA ASP A 37 3.64 8.08 -25.71
C ASP A 37 4.01 6.62 -25.43
N LEU A 38 3.40 5.72 -26.20
CA LEU A 38 3.89 4.35 -26.40
C LEU A 38 5.02 4.39 -27.43
N VAL A 39 6.22 3.99 -27.03
CA VAL A 39 7.45 4.15 -27.81
C VAL A 39 8.10 2.81 -28.15
N ARG A 40 8.89 2.80 -29.21
CA ARG A 40 9.87 1.75 -29.50
C ARG A 40 11.15 2.04 -28.71
N VAL A 41 11.67 1.05 -28.01
CA VAL A 41 12.92 1.13 -27.24
C VAL A 41 14.05 0.48 -28.03
N VAL A 42 15.15 1.20 -28.19
CA VAL A 42 16.35 0.69 -28.87
C VAL A 42 17.61 0.95 -28.04
N SER A 43 18.62 0.10 -28.23
CA SER A 43 19.95 0.33 -27.66
C SER A 43 20.71 1.48 -28.36
N GLU A 44 21.83 1.92 -27.81
CA GLU A 44 22.72 2.93 -28.43
C GLU A 44 23.14 2.54 -29.87
N ARG A 45 23.23 1.25 -30.15
CA ARG A 45 23.61 0.71 -31.49
C ARG A 45 22.38 0.53 -32.40
N GLY A 46 21.21 1.02 -32.02
CA GLY A 46 19.98 0.89 -32.81
C GLY A 46 19.31 -0.49 -32.78
N ARG A 47 19.79 -1.45 -31.96
CA ARG A 47 19.17 -2.75 -31.82
C ARG A 47 17.80 -2.60 -31.12
N PRO A 48 16.69 -3.13 -31.68
CA PRO A 48 15.39 -3.15 -31.03
C PRO A 48 15.44 -3.92 -29.71
N LEU A 49 14.80 -3.38 -28.67
CA LEU A 49 14.71 -3.98 -27.34
C LEU A 49 13.25 -4.31 -26.98
N GLY A 50 12.26 -3.60 -27.54
CA GLY A 50 10.84 -3.77 -27.28
C GLY A 50 10.09 -2.45 -27.21
N SER A 51 9.04 -2.41 -26.39
CA SER A 51 8.15 -1.27 -26.24
C SER A 51 8.12 -0.74 -24.81
N GLY A 52 7.75 0.54 -24.62
CA GLY A 52 7.63 1.17 -23.31
C GLY A 52 6.77 2.41 -23.36
N PHE A 53 6.42 2.94 -22.18
CA PHE A 53 5.76 4.24 -22.02
C PHE A 53 6.77 5.31 -21.65
N TRP A 54 6.67 6.45 -22.31
CA TRP A 54 7.53 7.60 -22.09
C TRP A 54 6.93 8.59 -21.09
N SER A 55 7.79 9.17 -20.25
CA SER A 55 7.49 10.33 -19.41
C SER A 55 8.47 11.45 -19.68
N SER A 56 7.96 12.63 -19.98
CA SER A 56 8.76 13.84 -20.23
C SER A 56 9.28 14.49 -18.95
N GLU A 57 8.57 14.33 -17.82
CA GLU A 57 8.87 15.02 -16.56
C GLU A 57 9.61 14.16 -15.53
N SER A 58 9.24 12.89 -15.44
CA SER A 58 9.74 11.97 -14.41
C SER A 58 11.23 11.67 -14.54
N GLN A 59 11.90 11.43 -13.42
CA GLN A 59 13.24 10.81 -13.42
C GLN A 59 13.20 9.37 -13.94
N ILE A 60 12.06 8.67 -13.80
CA ILE A 60 11.79 7.38 -14.45
C ILE A 60 11.18 7.70 -15.83
N SER A 61 12.05 8.05 -16.79
CA SER A 61 11.60 8.57 -18.08
C SER A 61 10.99 7.53 -18.99
N LEU A 62 11.27 6.22 -18.78
CA LEU A 62 10.65 5.18 -19.56
C LEU A 62 10.30 3.97 -18.67
N ARG A 63 9.08 3.47 -18.84
CA ARG A 63 8.59 2.23 -18.23
C ARG A 63 8.43 1.17 -19.30
N PHE A 64 9.33 0.20 -19.27
CA PHE A 64 9.43 -0.87 -20.27
C PHE A 64 8.28 -1.87 -20.13
N LEU A 65 7.63 -2.21 -21.23
CA LEU A 65 6.47 -3.10 -21.28
C LEU A 65 6.83 -4.55 -21.61
N GLY A 66 7.98 -4.76 -22.25
CA GLY A 66 8.46 -6.06 -22.70
C GLY A 66 9.16 -6.00 -24.06
N ALA A 67 9.76 -7.12 -24.45
CA ALA A 67 10.52 -7.23 -25.70
C ALA A 67 9.64 -7.25 -26.95
N GLU A 68 8.36 -7.53 -26.80
CA GLU A 68 7.41 -7.63 -27.89
C GLU A 68 6.95 -6.24 -28.38
N ASP A 69 6.62 -6.16 -29.65
CA ASP A 69 5.90 -5.01 -30.18
C ASP A 69 4.45 -5.02 -29.66
N VAL A 70 3.85 -3.83 -29.52
CA VAL A 70 2.48 -3.66 -29.05
C VAL A 70 1.64 -3.08 -30.20
N PRO A 71 1.18 -3.91 -31.15
CA PRO A 71 0.46 -3.42 -32.33
C PRO A 71 -0.88 -2.77 -31.96
N ASP A 72 -1.59 -3.33 -31.01
CA ASP A 72 -2.85 -2.82 -30.46
C ASP A 72 -2.69 -2.53 -28.96
N GLU A 73 -2.66 -1.27 -28.64
CA GLU A 73 -2.47 -0.81 -27.27
C GLU A 73 -3.68 -1.13 -26.38
N ARG A 74 -4.92 -0.94 -26.87
CA ARG A 74 -6.14 -1.24 -26.09
C ARG A 74 -6.25 -2.74 -25.78
N ALA A 75 -5.93 -3.59 -26.75
CA ALA A 75 -5.90 -5.04 -26.55
C ALA A 75 -4.86 -5.45 -25.51
N MET A 76 -3.67 -4.83 -25.51
CA MET A 76 -2.62 -5.07 -24.52
C MET A 76 -3.09 -4.70 -23.10
N TRP A 77 -3.69 -3.50 -22.92
CA TRP A 77 -4.22 -3.08 -21.61
C TRP A 77 -5.33 -4.01 -21.14
N ARG A 78 -6.30 -4.36 -22.02
CA ARG A 78 -7.39 -5.30 -21.69
C ARG A 78 -6.84 -6.63 -21.22
N SER A 79 -5.95 -7.25 -21.98
CA SER A 79 -5.38 -8.57 -21.65
C SER A 79 -4.63 -8.56 -20.30
N ARG A 80 -3.87 -7.50 -20.01
CA ARG A 80 -3.18 -7.37 -18.72
C ARG A 80 -4.14 -7.13 -17.55
N LEU A 81 -5.18 -6.34 -17.73
CA LEU A 81 -6.24 -6.13 -16.74
C LEU A 81 -6.98 -7.44 -16.44
N GLU A 82 -7.39 -8.18 -17.49
CA GLU A 82 -8.02 -9.49 -17.35
C GLU A 82 -7.13 -10.47 -16.57
N THR A 83 -5.84 -10.50 -16.90
CA THR A 83 -4.85 -11.34 -16.19
C THR A 83 -4.73 -10.95 -14.72
N ALA A 84 -4.62 -9.65 -14.42
CA ALA A 84 -4.52 -9.15 -13.05
C ALA A 84 -5.78 -9.48 -12.23
N ILE A 85 -6.97 -9.25 -12.79
CA ILE A 85 -8.26 -9.54 -12.15
C ILE A 85 -8.43 -11.06 -11.93
N ALA A 86 -8.09 -11.88 -12.94
CA ALA A 86 -8.17 -13.33 -12.82
C ALA A 86 -7.25 -13.86 -11.71
N PHE A 87 -6.03 -13.32 -11.59
CA PHE A 87 -5.13 -13.65 -10.50
C PHE A 87 -5.77 -13.34 -9.13
N ARG A 88 -6.37 -12.15 -8.93
CA ARG A 88 -7.01 -11.81 -7.64
C ARG A 88 -8.20 -12.71 -7.33
N ARG A 89 -8.99 -13.07 -8.32
CA ARG A 89 -10.08 -14.03 -8.14
C ARG A 89 -9.56 -15.39 -7.67
N SER A 90 -8.41 -15.85 -8.14
CA SER A 90 -7.79 -17.10 -7.70
C SER A 90 -7.21 -17.06 -6.29
N LEU A 91 -7.06 -15.88 -5.69
CA LEU A 91 -6.56 -15.73 -4.31
C LEU A 91 -7.64 -16.05 -3.25
N GLU A 92 -8.91 -16.17 -3.66
CA GLU A 92 -10.06 -16.46 -2.78
C GLU A 92 -10.08 -15.53 -1.55
N ILE A 93 -9.94 -14.22 -1.80
CA ILE A 93 -9.89 -13.20 -0.77
C ILE A 93 -11.22 -13.18 0.00
N ASP A 94 -11.17 -13.42 1.31
CA ASP A 94 -12.34 -13.33 2.18
C ASP A 94 -12.67 -11.86 2.47
N GLY A 95 -13.32 -11.21 1.52
CA GLY A 95 -13.69 -9.79 1.64
C GLY A 95 -14.23 -9.21 0.34
N THR A 96 -14.88 -8.05 0.46
CA THR A 96 -15.46 -7.29 -0.65
C THR A 96 -14.64 -6.05 -1.00
N ALA A 97 -13.44 -5.91 -0.41
CA ALA A 97 -12.49 -4.85 -0.74
C ALA A 97 -11.11 -5.46 -1.02
N TRP A 98 -10.56 -5.19 -2.21
CA TRP A 98 -9.30 -5.77 -2.66
C TRP A 98 -8.69 -4.96 -3.81
N ARG A 99 -7.36 -5.08 -3.97
CA ARG A 99 -6.63 -4.45 -5.08
C ARG A 99 -6.71 -5.31 -6.33
N ALA A 100 -7.35 -4.79 -7.37
CA ALA A 100 -7.49 -5.46 -8.67
C ALA A 100 -6.22 -5.31 -9.53
N VAL A 101 -5.55 -4.15 -9.44
CA VAL A 101 -4.34 -3.84 -10.23
C VAL A 101 -3.32 -3.13 -9.35
N ASN A 102 -2.08 -3.63 -9.34
CA ASN A 102 -0.95 -3.11 -8.57
C ASN A 102 0.22 -2.67 -9.47
N ALA A 103 -0.03 -1.73 -10.35
CA ALA A 103 0.97 -1.06 -11.18
C ALA A 103 2.00 -2.01 -11.83
N GLU A 104 3.27 -1.82 -11.53
CA GLU A 104 4.38 -2.62 -12.07
C GLU A 104 4.26 -4.10 -11.75
N GLY A 105 3.68 -4.45 -10.59
CA GLY A 105 3.44 -5.84 -10.18
C GLY A 105 2.53 -6.60 -11.15
N ASP A 106 1.69 -5.89 -11.89
CA ASP A 106 0.80 -6.44 -12.93
C ASP A 106 1.22 -6.04 -14.35
N ARG A 107 2.40 -5.46 -14.52
CA ARG A 107 2.89 -4.95 -15.81
C ARG A 107 1.99 -3.86 -16.42
N LEU A 108 1.27 -3.11 -15.57
CA LEU A 108 0.40 -1.98 -15.89
C LEU A 108 0.98 -0.71 -15.25
N PRO A 109 2.12 -0.17 -15.74
CA PRO A 109 2.90 0.84 -15.03
C PRO A 109 2.09 2.06 -14.64
N GLY A 110 2.08 2.37 -13.34
CA GLY A 110 1.41 3.53 -12.78
C GLY A 110 -0.11 3.44 -12.74
N LEU A 111 -0.73 2.29 -13.05
CA LEU A 111 -2.16 2.06 -12.86
C LEU A 111 -2.40 1.29 -11.56
N ILE A 112 -3.22 1.85 -10.69
CA ILE A 112 -3.76 1.17 -9.50
C ILE A 112 -5.27 1.12 -9.65
N VAL A 113 -5.86 -0.03 -9.33
CA VAL A 113 -7.32 -0.20 -9.27
C VAL A 113 -7.66 -0.96 -8.00
N ASP A 114 -8.44 -0.34 -7.14
CA ASP A 114 -9.01 -0.96 -5.94
C ASP A 114 -10.52 -1.12 -6.10
N VAL A 115 -11.04 -2.24 -5.62
CA VAL A 115 -12.47 -2.57 -5.64
C VAL A 115 -13.03 -2.47 -4.23
N TYR A 116 -14.19 -1.85 -4.09
CA TYR A 116 -14.91 -1.71 -2.84
C TYR A 116 -16.37 -2.13 -3.01
N GLY A 117 -16.86 -2.94 -2.10
CA GLY A 117 -18.22 -3.44 -2.09
C GLY A 117 -18.44 -4.61 -3.05
N ASP A 118 -19.67 -5.08 -3.07
CA ASP A 118 -20.14 -6.18 -3.88
C ASP A 118 -21.48 -5.79 -4.54
N GLU A 119 -22.06 -6.67 -5.37
CA GLU A 119 -23.36 -6.39 -5.97
C GLU A 119 -24.44 -6.14 -4.89
N PRO A 120 -25.30 -5.14 -5.06
CA PRO A 120 -25.45 -4.27 -6.22
C PRO A 120 -24.56 -3.00 -6.22
N THR A 121 -23.69 -2.81 -5.23
CA THR A 121 -22.86 -1.59 -5.10
C THR A 121 -21.38 -1.94 -5.12
N ARG A 122 -20.85 -2.12 -6.32
CA ARG A 122 -19.40 -2.35 -6.52
C ARG A 122 -18.76 -1.11 -7.11
N ILE A 123 -17.83 -0.51 -6.39
CA ILE A 123 -17.11 0.71 -6.80
C ILE A 123 -15.66 0.37 -7.13
N ALA A 124 -15.20 0.80 -8.30
CA ALA A 124 -13.79 0.76 -8.65
C ALA A 124 -13.14 2.13 -8.42
N VAL A 125 -12.06 2.15 -7.66
CA VAL A 125 -11.25 3.34 -7.42
C VAL A 125 -9.97 3.21 -8.25
N VAL A 126 -9.79 4.13 -9.19
CA VAL A 126 -8.67 4.14 -10.14
C VAL A 126 -7.68 5.22 -9.76
N GLN A 127 -6.39 4.91 -9.80
CA GLN A 127 -5.31 5.90 -9.71
C GLN A 127 -4.39 5.76 -10.92
N THR A 128 -4.08 6.88 -11.56
CA THR A 128 -3.12 6.97 -12.66
C THR A 128 -1.91 7.80 -12.22
N LEU A 129 -0.79 7.14 -11.99
CA LEU A 129 0.41 7.74 -11.38
C LEU A 129 1.49 8.11 -12.43
N THR A 130 1.19 7.91 -13.72
CA THR A 130 2.11 8.18 -14.83
C THR A 130 1.40 8.92 -15.94
N GLN A 131 2.14 9.71 -16.74
CA GLN A 131 1.59 10.41 -17.92
C GLN A 131 0.89 9.44 -18.88
N ALA A 132 1.45 8.24 -19.06
CA ALA A 132 0.87 7.25 -19.95
C ALA A 132 -0.48 6.72 -19.45
N ALA A 133 -0.57 6.35 -18.18
CA ALA A 133 -1.84 5.88 -17.61
C ALA A 133 -2.89 7.02 -17.55
N ASP A 134 -2.45 8.24 -17.21
CA ASP A 134 -3.35 9.40 -17.11
C ASP A 134 -3.96 9.80 -18.46
N ALA A 135 -3.16 9.81 -19.53
CA ALA A 135 -3.65 10.08 -20.89
C ALA A 135 -4.69 9.05 -21.37
N ARG A 136 -4.73 7.88 -20.78
CA ARG A 136 -5.64 6.77 -21.12
C ARG A 136 -6.82 6.64 -20.17
N LEU A 137 -6.85 7.45 -19.11
CA LEU A 137 -7.86 7.37 -18.05
C LEU A 137 -9.30 7.32 -18.57
N PRO A 138 -9.72 8.10 -19.59
CA PRO A 138 -11.11 8.07 -20.05
C PRO A 138 -11.58 6.67 -20.46
N TRP A 139 -10.84 6.00 -21.33
CA TRP A 139 -11.23 4.68 -21.81
C TRP A 139 -10.76 3.54 -20.86
N LEU A 140 -9.76 3.76 -20.02
CA LEU A 140 -9.41 2.82 -18.95
C LEU A 140 -10.52 2.73 -17.90
N GLY A 141 -11.18 3.86 -17.57
CA GLY A 141 -12.33 3.86 -16.67
C GLY A 141 -13.48 3.00 -17.20
N GLU A 142 -13.81 3.13 -18.48
CA GLU A 142 -14.82 2.29 -19.15
C GLU A 142 -14.44 0.79 -19.10
N LEU A 143 -13.18 0.49 -19.42
CA LEU A 143 -12.68 -0.88 -19.44
C LEU A 143 -12.66 -1.52 -18.04
N VAL A 144 -12.30 -0.76 -17.02
CA VAL A 144 -12.33 -1.18 -15.61
C VAL A 144 -13.78 -1.43 -15.16
N ALA A 145 -14.73 -0.55 -15.53
CA ALA A 145 -16.14 -0.74 -15.24
C ALA A 145 -16.67 -2.06 -15.82
N ASP A 146 -16.37 -2.32 -17.09
CA ASP A 146 -16.77 -3.54 -17.81
C ASP A 146 -16.20 -4.80 -17.15
N LEU A 147 -14.88 -4.88 -16.96
CA LEU A 147 -14.20 -6.07 -16.47
C LEU A 147 -14.52 -6.42 -15.00
N LEU A 148 -14.85 -5.43 -14.20
CA LEU A 148 -15.16 -5.59 -12.78
C LEU A 148 -16.66 -5.62 -12.50
N ASN A 149 -17.53 -5.38 -13.49
CA ASN A 149 -18.97 -5.13 -13.30
C ASN A 149 -19.18 -4.04 -12.22
N ALA A 150 -18.41 -2.94 -12.32
CA ALA A 150 -18.50 -1.88 -11.35
C ALA A 150 -19.69 -0.95 -11.64
N THR A 151 -20.50 -0.64 -10.62
CA THR A 151 -21.65 0.27 -10.71
C THR A 151 -21.23 1.74 -10.68
N GLY A 152 -20.01 2.02 -10.23
CA GLY A 152 -19.39 3.32 -10.27
C GLY A 152 -17.87 3.24 -10.34
N VAL A 153 -17.26 4.16 -11.05
CA VAL A 153 -15.80 4.30 -11.16
C VAL A 153 -15.40 5.72 -10.80
N ILE A 154 -14.47 5.84 -9.86
CA ILE A 154 -13.91 7.11 -9.42
C ILE A 154 -12.39 7.12 -9.60
N ALA A 155 -11.87 8.20 -10.18
CA ALA A 155 -10.43 8.47 -10.21
C ALA A 155 -10.01 9.21 -8.93
N ARG A 156 -9.15 8.59 -8.13
CA ARG A 156 -8.53 9.18 -6.93
C ARG A 156 -7.09 9.56 -7.27
N ASN A 157 -6.95 10.59 -8.06
CA ASN A 157 -5.68 11.12 -8.56
C ASN A 157 -5.16 12.29 -7.70
N ASP A 158 -5.35 12.22 -6.39
CA ASP A 158 -4.99 13.21 -5.37
C ASP A 158 -3.63 12.92 -4.69
N GLN A 159 -2.82 11.98 -5.23
CA GLN A 159 -1.51 11.64 -4.69
C GLN A 159 -0.43 12.63 -5.14
N LYS A 160 0.32 13.17 -4.17
CA LYS A 160 1.43 14.11 -4.41
C LYS A 160 2.52 13.58 -5.36
N VAL A 161 2.66 12.25 -5.47
CA VAL A 161 3.65 11.62 -6.37
C VAL A 161 3.38 11.95 -7.85
N ARG A 162 2.14 12.27 -8.21
CA ARG A 162 1.74 12.68 -9.56
C ARG A 162 2.48 13.93 -10.04
N ARG A 163 2.86 14.82 -9.12
CA ARG A 163 3.65 16.02 -9.44
C ARG A 163 5.01 15.70 -10.03
N LEU A 164 5.59 14.52 -9.73
CA LEU A 164 6.84 14.05 -10.34
C LEU A 164 6.69 13.71 -11.83
N GLU A 165 5.46 13.52 -12.28
CA GLU A 165 5.08 13.29 -13.68
C GLU A 165 4.51 14.55 -14.35
N GLY A 166 4.49 15.70 -13.64
CA GLY A 166 3.87 16.93 -14.13
C GLY A 166 2.33 16.86 -14.20
N LEU A 167 1.71 15.95 -13.43
CA LEU A 167 0.27 15.72 -13.42
C LEU A 167 -0.41 16.45 -12.25
N GLU A 168 -1.59 17.00 -12.49
CA GLU A 168 -2.41 17.66 -11.48
C GLU A 168 -3.07 16.65 -10.52
N GLU A 169 -3.27 17.08 -9.26
CA GLU A 169 -4.06 16.34 -8.28
C GLU A 169 -5.55 16.61 -8.51
N ARG A 170 -6.36 15.54 -8.66
CA ARG A 170 -7.80 15.65 -8.90
C ARG A 170 -8.56 14.41 -8.43
N VAL A 171 -9.86 14.58 -8.19
CA VAL A 171 -10.79 13.49 -7.90
C VAL A 171 -12.00 13.65 -8.82
N ASP A 172 -12.26 12.65 -9.65
CA ASP A 172 -13.30 12.70 -10.68
C ASP A 172 -14.12 11.41 -10.69
N VAL A 173 -15.45 11.50 -10.78
CA VAL A 173 -16.29 10.34 -11.09
C VAL A 173 -16.21 10.12 -12.61
N LEU A 174 -15.74 8.93 -13.01
CA LEU A 174 -15.54 8.58 -14.42
C LEU A 174 -16.80 7.97 -15.04
N SER A 175 -17.53 7.16 -14.28
CA SER A 175 -18.77 6.55 -14.74
C SER A 175 -19.65 6.10 -13.56
N GLY A 176 -20.94 5.96 -13.81
CA GLY A 176 -21.93 5.45 -12.86
C GLY A 176 -22.14 6.34 -11.65
N GLU A 177 -22.67 5.75 -10.58
CA GLU A 177 -22.93 6.42 -9.32
C GLU A 177 -21.95 5.95 -8.25
N VAL A 178 -21.32 6.90 -7.55
CA VAL A 178 -20.39 6.61 -6.44
C VAL A 178 -20.99 7.20 -5.18
N PRO A 179 -21.43 6.37 -4.21
CA PRO A 179 -21.98 6.85 -2.94
C PRO A 179 -20.90 7.51 -2.06
N ASP A 180 -21.32 8.27 -1.05
CA ASP A 180 -20.40 8.87 -0.09
C ASP A 180 -19.65 7.82 0.73
N THR A 181 -20.32 6.70 1.05
CA THR A 181 -19.71 5.57 1.72
C THR A 181 -20.12 4.26 1.04
N VAL A 182 -19.20 3.31 1.00
CA VAL A 182 -19.42 1.94 0.52
C VAL A 182 -19.30 0.99 1.70
N ASP A 183 -20.29 0.11 1.86
CA ASP A 183 -20.20 -0.97 2.84
C ASP A 183 -19.30 -2.07 2.31
N VAL A 184 -18.27 -2.42 3.08
CA VAL A 184 -17.32 -3.46 2.72
C VAL A 184 -17.10 -4.43 3.88
N ARG A 185 -16.72 -5.64 3.53
CA ARG A 185 -16.36 -6.69 4.47
C ARG A 185 -14.90 -7.10 4.29
N GLU A 186 -14.21 -7.31 5.38
CA GLU A 186 -12.88 -7.90 5.45
C GLU A 186 -12.91 -9.02 6.50
N GLY A 187 -12.92 -10.29 6.07
CA GLY A 187 -13.18 -11.41 6.96
C GLY A 187 -14.50 -11.20 7.74
N PRO A 188 -14.50 -11.24 9.08
CA PRO A 188 -15.69 -11.02 9.89
C PRO A 188 -16.03 -9.54 10.13
N ILE A 189 -15.22 -8.59 9.67
CA ILE A 189 -15.38 -7.17 10.00
C ILE A 189 -16.03 -6.40 8.86
N HIS A 190 -17.01 -5.58 9.18
CA HIS A 190 -17.71 -4.67 8.28
C HIS A 190 -17.28 -3.23 8.49
N TYR A 191 -17.03 -2.52 7.39
CA TYR A 191 -16.61 -1.11 7.38
C TYR A 191 -17.57 -0.28 6.54
N ALA A 192 -17.80 0.98 6.92
CA ALA A 192 -18.26 2.03 6.02
C ALA A 192 -17.03 2.78 5.50
N VAL A 193 -16.80 2.76 4.19
CA VAL A 193 -15.61 3.31 3.58
C VAL A 193 -15.91 4.53 2.74
N ASP A 194 -15.31 5.66 3.06
CA ASP A 194 -15.34 6.85 2.20
C ASP A 194 -14.28 6.71 1.09
N VAL A 195 -14.74 6.30 -0.10
CA VAL A 195 -13.87 6.15 -1.28
C VAL A 195 -13.52 7.47 -1.94
N ARG A 196 -14.21 8.57 -1.58
CA ARG A 196 -13.97 9.91 -2.15
C ARG A 196 -12.88 10.68 -1.42
N ARG A 197 -12.77 10.53 -0.08
CA ARG A 197 -11.90 11.36 0.78
C ARG A 197 -11.00 10.54 1.69
N GLY A 198 -11.28 9.24 1.89
CA GLY A 198 -10.49 8.35 2.74
C GLY A 198 -9.01 8.33 2.34
N GLN A 199 -8.12 8.03 3.28
CA GLN A 199 -6.70 7.88 3.00
C GLN A 199 -6.46 6.77 1.96
N LYS A 200 -5.42 6.90 1.15
CA LYS A 200 -5.19 6.07 -0.03
C LYS A 200 -6.43 6.10 -0.94
N THR A 201 -7.10 4.97 -1.07
CA THR A 201 -8.33 4.81 -1.83
C THR A 201 -9.56 4.58 -0.94
N GLY A 202 -9.36 4.51 0.40
CA GLY A 202 -10.41 4.28 1.42
C GLY A 202 -9.96 3.38 2.57
N LEU A 203 -9.32 2.25 2.29
CA LEU A 203 -8.75 1.33 3.26
C LEU A 203 -7.25 1.06 2.98
N PHE A 204 -6.57 0.49 3.98
CA PHE A 204 -5.23 -0.05 3.84
C PHE A 204 -5.30 -1.53 3.44
N LEU A 205 -5.72 -1.79 2.19
CA LEU A 205 -5.91 -3.14 1.66
C LEU A 205 -4.64 -4.01 1.71
N ASP A 206 -3.48 -3.35 1.68
CA ASP A 206 -2.18 -3.99 1.82
C ASP A 206 -1.92 -4.61 3.20
N GLN A 207 -2.68 -4.19 4.25
CA GLN A 207 -2.59 -4.71 5.61
C GLN A 207 -3.62 -5.81 5.92
N ARG A 208 -4.58 -6.11 5.03
CA ARG A 208 -5.67 -7.06 5.28
C ARG A 208 -5.20 -8.39 5.88
N GLU A 209 -4.19 -9.02 5.27
CA GLU A 209 -3.68 -10.31 5.75
C GLU A 209 -2.86 -10.17 7.04
N ASN A 210 -2.33 -8.98 7.33
CA ASN A 210 -1.67 -8.68 8.60
C ASN A 210 -2.69 -8.43 9.72
N HIS A 211 -3.88 -7.87 9.39
CA HIS A 211 -4.99 -7.80 10.34
C HIS A 211 -5.42 -9.20 10.80
N ASP A 212 -5.56 -10.15 9.86
CA ASP A 212 -5.89 -11.55 10.17
C ASP A 212 -4.82 -12.22 11.03
N ALA A 213 -3.54 -12.03 10.67
CA ALA A 213 -2.43 -12.57 11.43
C ALA A 213 -2.38 -11.99 12.85
N ALA A 214 -2.57 -10.67 13.00
CA ALA A 214 -2.63 -10.03 14.31
C ALA A 214 -3.74 -10.61 15.19
N ALA A 215 -4.94 -10.83 14.61
CA ALA A 215 -6.06 -11.44 15.33
C ALA A 215 -5.76 -12.88 15.81
N HIS A 216 -4.94 -13.64 15.06
CA HIS A 216 -4.53 -14.98 15.46
C HIS A 216 -3.73 -14.99 16.78
N TYR A 217 -2.90 -13.97 16.98
CA TYR A 217 -2.07 -13.82 18.20
C TYR A 217 -2.74 -12.98 19.29
N ALA A 218 -3.88 -12.36 18.99
CA ALA A 218 -4.56 -11.42 19.88
C ALA A 218 -5.13 -12.13 21.12
N ARG A 219 -4.89 -11.53 22.29
CA ARG A 219 -5.41 -12.00 23.57
C ARG A 219 -5.39 -10.90 24.63
N GLY A 220 -6.10 -11.13 25.72
CA GLY A 220 -6.06 -10.29 26.91
C GLY A 220 -6.45 -8.85 26.65
N ARG A 221 -5.58 -7.91 27.01
CA ARG A 221 -5.73 -6.48 26.76
C ARG A 221 -4.94 -6.07 25.54
N GLY A 222 -5.60 -5.46 24.55
CA GLY A 222 -5.00 -5.01 23.28
C GLY A 222 -4.73 -3.51 23.24
N LEU A 223 -3.69 -3.12 22.50
CA LEU A 223 -3.41 -1.74 22.12
C LEU A 223 -3.15 -1.71 20.60
N ASP A 224 -3.90 -0.87 19.88
CA ASP A 224 -3.63 -0.54 18.49
C ASP A 224 -3.22 0.92 18.39
N ALA A 225 -1.96 1.17 18.10
CA ALA A 225 -1.40 2.49 17.95
C ALA A 225 -1.27 2.86 16.47
N PHE A 226 -1.77 4.04 16.10
CA PHE A 226 -1.98 4.53 14.73
C PHE A 226 -3.14 3.81 14.01
N THR A 227 -4.27 3.70 14.71
CA THR A 227 -5.37 2.81 14.33
C THR A 227 -6.10 3.19 13.03
N TYR A 228 -6.01 4.45 12.57
CA TYR A 228 -6.75 5.00 11.44
C TYR A 228 -8.26 4.70 11.58
N ASN A 229 -8.86 3.91 10.71
CA ASN A 229 -10.27 3.51 10.74
C ASN A 229 -10.54 2.18 11.47
N GLY A 230 -9.56 1.69 12.23
CA GLY A 230 -9.69 0.53 13.09
C GLY A 230 -9.30 -0.81 12.47
N GLY A 231 -8.52 -0.84 11.40
CA GLY A 231 -8.17 -2.08 10.70
C GLY A 231 -7.66 -3.18 11.63
N PHE A 232 -6.60 -2.90 12.41
CA PHE A 232 -6.11 -3.81 13.43
C PHE A 232 -7.02 -3.84 14.66
N ALA A 233 -7.44 -2.67 15.20
CA ALA A 233 -8.20 -2.60 16.45
C ALA A 233 -9.47 -3.46 16.43
N LEU A 234 -10.26 -3.41 15.35
CA LEU A 234 -11.47 -4.19 15.19
C LEU A 234 -11.20 -5.69 15.18
N ARG A 235 -10.11 -6.09 14.53
CA ARG A 235 -9.65 -7.50 14.52
C ARG A 235 -9.21 -7.95 15.90
N LEU A 236 -8.42 -7.15 16.62
CA LEU A 236 -8.04 -7.43 18.01
C LEU A 236 -9.27 -7.56 18.91
N ALA A 237 -10.27 -6.68 18.74
CA ALA A 237 -11.47 -6.66 19.57
C ALA A 237 -12.31 -7.94 19.47
N THR A 238 -12.18 -8.73 18.38
CA THR A 238 -12.82 -10.04 18.26
C THR A 238 -12.21 -11.10 19.18
N ARG A 239 -11.03 -10.87 19.74
CA ARG A 239 -10.22 -11.85 20.50
C ARG A 239 -9.78 -11.33 21.86
N CYS A 240 -9.50 -10.04 21.97
CA CYS A 240 -9.09 -9.40 23.22
C CYS A 240 -10.29 -9.15 24.16
N ARG A 241 -10.04 -9.11 25.47
CA ARG A 241 -11.04 -8.72 26.45
C ARG A 241 -11.41 -7.24 26.32
N GLU A 242 -10.44 -6.40 26.05
CA GLU A 242 -10.57 -4.96 25.81
C GLU A 242 -9.48 -4.50 24.85
N VAL A 243 -9.76 -3.48 24.05
CA VAL A 243 -8.80 -2.87 23.11
C VAL A 243 -8.83 -1.36 23.27
N VAL A 244 -7.65 -0.77 23.43
CA VAL A 244 -7.44 0.67 23.31
C VAL A 244 -6.92 0.94 21.90
N ALA A 245 -7.56 1.83 21.17
CA ALA A 245 -7.16 2.23 19.80
C ALA A 245 -6.80 3.72 19.79
N LEU A 246 -5.63 4.07 19.29
CA LEU A 246 -5.11 5.44 19.30
C LEU A 246 -4.87 5.97 17.89
N ASP A 247 -5.28 7.19 17.63
CA ASP A 247 -4.88 7.97 16.46
C ASP A 247 -4.88 9.45 16.79
N SER A 248 -4.05 10.23 16.13
CA SER A 248 -4.01 11.70 16.27
C SER A 248 -5.08 12.42 15.43
N SER A 249 -5.80 11.69 14.59
CA SER A 249 -6.83 12.21 13.70
C SER A 249 -8.22 11.98 14.29
N ALA A 250 -8.90 13.04 14.72
CA ALA A 250 -10.28 12.97 15.23
C ALA A 250 -11.24 12.27 14.23
N PRO A 251 -11.18 12.52 12.90
CA PRO A 251 -11.98 11.78 11.93
C PRO A 251 -11.67 10.27 11.89
N ALA A 252 -10.40 9.87 12.03
CA ALA A 252 -10.01 8.46 12.09
C ALA A 252 -10.57 7.77 13.33
N VAL A 253 -10.47 8.41 14.49
CA VAL A 253 -11.05 7.93 15.75
C VAL A 253 -12.58 7.80 15.66
N ALA A 254 -13.24 8.78 15.06
CA ALA A 254 -14.70 8.73 14.83
C ALA A 254 -15.08 7.55 13.91
N ALA A 255 -14.31 7.32 12.84
CA ALA A 255 -14.52 6.18 11.95
C ALA A 255 -14.31 4.85 12.68
N THR A 256 -13.26 4.72 13.50
CA THR A 256 -13.01 3.53 14.31
C THR A 256 -14.18 3.24 15.27
N ARG A 257 -14.72 4.25 15.95
CA ARG A 257 -15.90 4.11 16.84
C ARG A 257 -17.14 3.67 16.07
N ALA A 258 -17.41 4.28 14.92
CA ALA A 258 -18.54 3.93 14.07
C ALA A 258 -18.43 2.49 13.55
N ASN A 259 -17.24 2.07 13.14
CA ASN A 259 -16.99 0.70 12.70
C ASN A 259 -17.08 -0.30 13.87
N ALA A 260 -16.61 0.05 15.07
CA ALA A 260 -16.78 -0.78 16.27
C ALA A 260 -18.26 -0.99 16.59
N GLN A 261 -19.08 0.07 16.56
CA GLN A 261 -20.51 0.01 16.76
C GLN A 261 -21.21 -0.87 15.68
N ARG A 262 -20.82 -0.69 14.39
CA ARG A 262 -21.33 -1.48 13.26
C ARG A 262 -21.11 -3.00 13.46
N ASN A 263 -20.01 -3.37 14.10
CA ASN A 263 -19.62 -4.75 14.37
C ASN A 263 -20.01 -5.25 15.77
N GLY A 264 -20.72 -4.46 16.58
CA GLY A 264 -21.11 -4.85 17.93
C GLY A 264 -19.95 -5.02 18.91
N LEU A 265 -18.81 -4.38 18.67
CA LEU A 265 -17.58 -4.49 19.46
C LEU A 265 -17.56 -3.44 20.58
N ALA A 266 -18.26 -3.74 21.68
CA ALA A 266 -18.36 -2.84 22.85
C ALA A 266 -17.08 -2.77 23.69
N ASN A 267 -16.12 -3.66 23.45
CA ASN A 267 -14.84 -3.76 24.15
C ASN A 267 -13.71 -2.95 23.51
N LEU A 268 -14.02 -2.08 22.53
CA LEU A 268 -13.06 -1.23 21.84
C LEU A 268 -13.25 0.25 22.26
N ASP A 269 -12.20 0.85 22.83
CA ASP A 269 -12.14 2.26 23.20
C ASP A 269 -11.15 2.99 22.29
N ALA A 270 -11.68 3.79 21.35
CA ALA A 270 -10.89 4.59 20.43
C ALA A 270 -10.70 6.01 20.97
N ARG A 271 -9.45 6.49 21.03
CA ARG A 271 -9.05 7.78 21.63
C ARG A 271 -8.23 8.61 20.66
N GLU A 272 -8.51 9.91 20.61
CA GLU A 272 -7.64 10.87 19.95
C GLU A 272 -6.42 11.15 20.85
N ALA A 273 -5.23 10.79 20.37
CA ALA A 273 -3.99 10.99 21.12
C ALA A 273 -2.77 11.02 20.19
N ASN A 274 -1.74 11.76 20.61
CA ASN A 274 -0.41 11.57 20.05
C ASN A 274 0.16 10.26 20.60
N VAL A 275 0.46 9.31 19.70
CA VAL A 275 0.91 7.96 20.11
C VAL A 275 2.21 8.01 20.92
N PHE A 276 3.17 8.88 20.59
CA PHE A 276 4.42 8.97 21.35
C PHE A 276 4.19 9.40 22.79
N ASP A 277 3.28 10.35 23.01
CA ASP A 277 2.95 10.84 24.34
C ASP A 277 2.12 9.81 25.10
N ALA A 278 1.11 9.20 24.46
CA ALA A 278 0.28 8.17 25.07
C ALA A 278 1.09 6.95 25.53
N LEU A 279 2.06 6.48 24.72
CA LEU A 279 2.95 5.38 25.13
C LEU A 279 3.80 5.73 26.37
N ARG A 280 4.23 7.02 26.51
CA ARG A 280 4.93 7.50 27.71
C ARG A 280 4.02 7.54 28.92
N GLU A 281 2.82 8.06 28.75
CA GLU A 281 1.82 8.11 29.81
C GLU A 281 1.47 6.72 30.33
N PHE A 282 1.25 5.75 29.44
CA PHE A 282 1.03 4.36 29.82
C PHE A 282 2.22 3.75 30.57
N GLU A 283 3.47 4.07 30.17
CA GLU A 283 4.67 3.61 30.86
C GLU A 283 4.74 4.20 32.29
N ILE A 284 4.46 5.49 32.46
CA ILE A 284 4.40 6.17 33.78
C ILE A 284 3.29 5.57 34.64
N ALA A 285 2.12 5.30 34.06
CA ALA A 285 0.99 4.67 34.74
C ALA A 285 1.20 3.16 35.01
N ARG A 286 2.31 2.58 34.56
CA ARG A 286 2.62 1.15 34.63
C ARG A 286 1.56 0.25 34.00
N GLU A 287 0.89 0.74 32.96
CA GLU A 287 -0.06 -0.02 32.18
C GLU A 287 0.60 -1.25 31.54
N ARG A 288 -0.18 -2.31 31.30
CA ARG A 288 0.27 -3.52 30.62
C ARG A 288 -0.73 -3.95 29.59
N PHE A 289 -0.19 -4.46 28.49
CA PHE A 289 -0.95 -5.01 27.37
C PHE A 289 -0.42 -6.41 27.00
N ASP A 290 -1.32 -7.27 26.57
CA ASP A 290 -0.97 -8.63 26.15
C ASP A 290 -0.74 -8.70 24.65
N THR A 291 -1.33 -7.76 23.89
CA THR A 291 -1.16 -7.63 22.44
C THR A 291 -1.02 -6.14 22.10
N ILE A 292 0.03 -5.79 21.37
CA ILE A 292 0.25 -4.41 20.90
C ILE A 292 0.45 -4.43 19.39
N VAL A 293 -0.19 -3.49 18.69
CA VAL A 293 0.05 -3.20 17.27
C VAL A 293 0.66 -1.81 17.14
N LEU A 294 1.71 -1.71 16.32
CA LEU A 294 2.32 -0.46 15.88
C LEU A 294 2.32 -0.43 14.34
N ASP A 295 1.44 0.36 13.73
CA ASP A 295 1.39 0.58 12.29
C ASP A 295 1.50 2.07 11.94
N PRO A 296 2.66 2.70 12.21
CA PRO A 296 2.85 4.13 12.02
C PRO A 296 2.87 4.51 10.53
N PRO A 297 2.53 5.76 10.20
CA PRO A 297 2.78 6.31 8.87
C PRO A 297 4.28 6.28 8.55
N ALA A 298 4.61 6.37 7.25
CA ALA A 298 6.00 6.36 6.81
C ALA A 298 6.81 7.52 7.44
N PHE A 299 7.71 7.19 8.36
CA PHE A 299 8.57 8.21 9.01
C PHE A 299 9.70 8.67 8.08
N ALA A 300 10.22 7.81 7.18
CA ALA A 300 11.23 8.16 6.19
C ALA A 300 10.58 8.41 4.83
N LYS A 301 10.26 9.67 4.51
CA LYS A 301 9.75 10.07 3.19
C LYS A 301 10.86 10.24 2.14
N ASN A 302 12.11 10.38 2.57
CA ASN A 302 13.29 10.48 1.74
C ASN A 302 14.52 10.00 2.50
N LYS A 303 15.64 9.84 1.80
CA LYS A 303 16.90 9.35 2.40
C LYS A 303 17.44 10.28 3.49
N ALA A 304 17.27 11.60 3.37
CA ALA A 304 17.72 12.56 4.38
C ALA A 304 16.96 12.45 5.72
N ALA A 305 15.74 11.89 5.71
CA ALA A 305 14.96 11.66 6.92
C ALA A 305 15.23 10.31 7.59
N LEU A 306 16.14 9.48 7.05
CA LEU A 306 16.32 8.10 7.49
C LEU A 306 16.75 7.99 8.95
N GLU A 307 17.71 8.78 9.39
CA GLU A 307 18.22 8.77 10.79
C GLU A 307 17.11 9.10 11.79
N ARG A 308 16.35 10.18 11.53
CA ARG A 308 15.20 10.55 12.37
C ARG A 308 14.10 9.49 12.37
N ALA A 309 13.84 8.87 11.22
CA ALA A 309 12.87 7.80 11.10
C ALA A 309 13.30 6.56 11.91
N THR A 310 14.58 6.19 11.84
CA THR A 310 15.17 5.09 12.62
C THR A 310 14.97 5.33 14.13
N ALA A 311 15.29 6.54 14.61
CA ALA A 311 15.06 6.91 16.00
C ALA A 311 13.58 6.85 16.41
N GLY A 312 12.67 7.31 15.54
CA GLY A 312 11.23 7.23 15.78
C GLY A 312 10.70 5.80 15.86
N TYR A 313 11.11 4.92 14.94
CA TYR A 313 10.76 3.50 15.00
C TYR A 313 11.32 2.83 16.25
N LYS A 314 12.58 3.12 16.63
CA LYS A 314 13.18 2.59 17.84
C LYS A 314 12.39 3.00 19.08
N GLU A 315 12.06 4.28 19.21
CA GLU A 315 11.33 4.85 20.36
C GLU A 315 9.98 4.16 20.58
N ILE A 316 9.13 4.06 19.54
CA ILE A 316 7.81 3.47 19.73
C ILE A 316 7.90 1.96 20.03
N ASN A 317 8.83 1.24 19.41
CA ASN A 317 9.01 -0.19 19.66
C ASN A 317 9.57 -0.46 21.05
N LEU A 318 10.54 0.32 21.52
CA LEU A 318 11.09 0.26 22.87
C LEU A 318 9.98 0.42 23.91
N ARG A 319 9.13 1.43 23.78
CA ARG A 319 8.01 1.68 24.70
C ARG A 319 6.98 0.57 24.65
N ALA A 320 6.60 0.12 23.46
CA ALA A 320 5.69 -1.01 23.32
C ALA A 320 6.22 -2.27 24.01
N LEU A 321 7.50 -2.58 23.87
CA LEU A 321 8.13 -3.74 24.54
C LEU A 321 8.16 -3.61 26.07
N LYS A 322 8.30 -2.39 26.60
CA LYS A 322 8.18 -2.12 28.05
C LYS A 322 6.74 -2.32 28.55
N LEU A 323 5.75 -1.90 27.76
CA LEU A 323 4.32 -2.04 28.07
C LEU A 323 3.82 -3.47 27.88
N LEU A 324 4.48 -4.28 27.09
CA LEU A 324 4.06 -5.64 26.77
C LEU A 324 4.26 -6.58 27.97
N SER A 325 3.22 -7.33 28.33
CA SER A 325 3.26 -8.37 29.37
C SER A 325 4.22 -9.50 28.95
N PRO A 326 4.82 -10.24 29.91
CA PRO A 326 5.55 -11.47 29.61
C PRO A 326 4.70 -12.44 28.79
N GLY A 327 5.28 -13.01 27.74
CA GLY A 327 4.57 -13.86 26.79
C GLY A 327 3.63 -13.13 25.82
N GLY A 328 3.46 -11.80 25.93
CA GLY A 328 2.65 -10.99 25.03
C GLY A 328 3.20 -10.90 23.60
N CYS A 329 2.39 -10.44 22.68
CA CYS A 329 2.75 -10.28 21.26
C CYS A 329 2.77 -8.82 20.84
N LEU A 330 3.84 -8.42 20.13
CA LEU A 330 3.96 -7.14 19.45
C LEU A 330 3.91 -7.36 17.95
N ILE A 331 2.94 -6.76 17.29
CA ILE A 331 2.84 -6.65 15.83
C ILE A 331 3.36 -5.26 15.46
N THR A 332 4.44 -5.18 14.69
CA THR A 332 5.06 -3.90 14.34
C THR A 332 5.35 -3.79 12.86
N CYS A 333 4.90 -2.68 12.26
CA CYS A 333 4.94 -2.44 10.83
C CYS A 333 5.82 -1.25 10.46
N SER A 334 6.31 -1.26 9.22
CA SER A 334 6.94 -0.12 8.58
C SER A 334 6.61 -0.09 7.09
N CYS A 335 5.97 0.97 6.63
CA CYS A 335 5.75 1.24 5.21
C CYS A 335 6.79 2.21 4.62
N SER A 336 7.84 2.56 5.35
CA SER A 336 8.92 3.42 4.86
C SER A 336 9.80 2.68 3.86
N TYR A 337 9.83 3.14 2.59
CA TYR A 337 10.64 2.53 1.53
C TYR A 337 12.14 2.48 1.89
N HIS A 338 12.69 3.56 2.46
CA HIS A 338 14.11 3.63 2.82
C HIS A 338 14.48 2.81 4.06
N VAL A 339 13.50 2.31 4.83
CA VAL A 339 13.71 1.39 5.95
C VAL A 339 13.44 -0.03 5.43
N HIS A 340 14.46 -0.63 4.79
CA HIS A 340 14.38 -2.00 4.29
C HIS A 340 14.35 -3.02 5.44
N GLU A 341 13.93 -4.25 5.17
CA GLU A 341 13.67 -5.26 6.20
C GLU A 341 14.87 -5.53 7.14
N PRO A 342 16.11 -5.71 6.67
CA PRO A 342 17.25 -5.88 7.56
C PRO A 342 17.49 -4.70 8.51
N LEU A 343 17.29 -3.46 8.01
CA LEU A 343 17.41 -2.27 8.86
C LEU A 343 16.29 -2.22 9.89
N PHE A 344 15.06 -2.56 9.51
CA PHE A 344 13.94 -2.59 10.44
C PHE A 344 14.16 -3.66 11.52
N ALA A 345 14.66 -4.84 11.16
CA ALA A 345 15.03 -5.88 12.13
C ALA A 345 16.11 -5.40 13.12
N ALA A 346 17.14 -4.69 12.65
CA ALA A 346 18.17 -4.12 13.52
C ALA A 346 17.60 -3.07 14.50
N ILE A 347 16.67 -2.22 14.04
CA ILE A 347 15.97 -1.28 14.91
C ILE A 347 15.19 -1.99 16.02
N LEU A 348 14.52 -3.11 15.69
CA LEU A 348 13.76 -3.91 16.65
C LEU A 348 14.68 -4.60 17.66
N GLU A 349 15.84 -5.10 17.22
CA GLU A 349 16.87 -5.69 18.09
C GLU A 349 17.39 -4.66 19.10
N GLU A 350 17.75 -3.45 18.67
CA GLU A 350 18.19 -2.38 19.55
C GLU A 350 17.07 -1.97 20.54
N ALA A 351 15.83 -1.85 20.07
CA ALA A 351 14.69 -1.52 20.92
C ALA A 351 14.43 -2.58 22.00
N ALA A 352 14.59 -3.86 21.64
CA ALA A 352 14.44 -4.97 22.57
C ALA A 352 15.58 -5.02 23.63
N ALA A 353 16.82 -4.73 23.22
CA ALA A 353 17.95 -4.62 24.12
C ALA A 353 17.77 -3.48 25.13
N ASP A 354 17.40 -2.29 24.68
CA ASP A 354 17.18 -1.11 25.53
C ASP A 354 15.96 -1.28 26.44
N ALA A 355 14.95 -2.03 26.00
CA ALA A 355 13.78 -2.37 26.83
C ALA A 355 14.04 -3.47 27.86
N HIS A 356 15.22 -4.12 27.83
CA HIS A 356 15.53 -5.36 28.58
C HIS A 356 14.43 -6.43 28.39
N ALA A 357 13.93 -6.54 27.16
CA ALA A 357 12.80 -7.40 26.81
C ALA A 357 13.22 -8.37 25.71
N PRO A 358 13.73 -9.55 26.04
CA PRO A 358 14.06 -10.55 25.04
C PRO A 358 12.81 -10.97 24.27
N VAL A 359 12.90 -10.99 22.94
CA VAL A 359 11.82 -11.33 22.03
C VAL A 359 12.23 -12.39 21.03
N SER A 360 11.28 -13.20 20.58
CA SER A 360 11.42 -14.05 19.41
C SER A 360 10.59 -13.52 18.26
N ILE A 361 11.11 -13.59 17.03
CA ILE A 361 10.34 -13.35 15.82
C ILE A 361 9.49 -14.58 15.56
N VAL A 362 8.17 -14.42 15.56
CA VAL A 362 7.21 -15.49 15.27
C VAL A 362 6.89 -15.52 13.78
N GLU A 363 6.64 -14.34 13.18
CA GLU A 363 6.41 -14.20 11.75
C GLU A 363 7.11 -12.97 11.17
N ARG A 364 7.51 -13.09 9.91
CA ARG A 364 7.88 -11.97 9.04
C ARG A 364 6.88 -11.91 7.90
N ARG A 365 6.25 -10.79 7.72
CA ARG A 365 5.16 -10.58 6.78
C ARG A 365 5.39 -9.33 5.94
N THR A 366 4.68 -9.24 4.85
CA THR A 366 4.72 -8.12 3.94
C THR A 366 3.30 -7.66 3.57
N GLN A 367 3.14 -6.91 2.49
CA GLN A 367 1.84 -6.53 1.95
C GLN A 367 1.01 -7.75 1.54
N SER A 368 -0.31 -7.61 1.57
CA SER A 368 -1.27 -8.65 1.18
C SER A 368 -1.04 -9.13 -0.25
N ARG A 369 -1.38 -10.39 -0.53
CA ARG A 369 -1.11 -11.09 -1.81
C ARG A 369 -1.69 -10.41 -3.05
N ASP A 370 -2.73 -9.61 -2.92
CA ASP A 370 -3.28 -8.78 -4.00
C ASP A 370 -2.42 -7.54 -4.33
N HIS A 371 -1.32 -7.34 -3.60
CA HIS A 371 -0.29 -6.32 -3.86
C HIS A 371 1.03 -7.00 -4.25
N PRO A 372 1.12 -7.68 -5.42
CA PRO A 372 2.29 -8.47 -5.78
C PRO A 372 3.57 -7.63 -5.83
N ILE A 373 4.65 -8.26 -5.35
CA ILE A 373 6.00 -7.71 -5.41
C ILE A 373 6.63 -8.20 -6.72
N LEU A 374 7.11 -7.28 -7.53
CA LEU A 374 7.83 -7.63 -8.77
C LEU A 374 9.28 -7.99 -8.44
N LEU A 375 9.65 -9.23 -8.68
CA LEU A 375 11.01 -9.70 -8.48
C LEU A 375 12.00 -8.86 -9.34
N GLY A 376 13.06 -8.36 -8.72
CA GLY A 376 14.02 -7.46 -9.38
C GLY A 376 13.65 -5.97 -9.29
N VAL A 377 12.48 -5.62 -8.72
CA VAL A 377 12.05 -4.23 -8.47
C VAL A 377 11.77 -4.05 -6.98
N PRO A 378 12.81 -3.81 -6.17
CA PRO A 378 12.69 -3.71 -4.71
C PRO A 378 11.74 -2.59 -4.28
N GLU A 379 11.49 -1.61 -5.12
CA GLU A 379 10.55 -0.51 -4.89
C GLU A 379 9.10 -1.00 -4.72
N THR A 380 8.78 -2.18 -5.23
CA THR A 380 7.45 -2.78 -5.05
C THR A 380 7.28 -3.50 -3.71
N HIS A 381 8.38 -3.73 -2.95
CA HIS A 381 8.37 -4.29 -1.60
C HIS A 381 8.51 -3.16 -0.57
N TYR A 382 7.40 -2.58 -0.17
CA TYR A 382 7.40 -1.39 0.70
C TYR A 382 6.93 -1.65 2.13
N LEU A 383 6.11 -2.68 2.38
CA LEU A 383 5.56 -2.99 3.70
C LEU A 383 6.35 -4.12 4.37
N LYS A 384 6.76 -3.90 5.59
CA LYS A 384 7.36 -4.88 6.50
C LYS A 384 6.48 -4.96 7.73
N CYS A 385 6.14 -6.19 8.14
CA CYS A 385 5.39 -6.47 9.36
C CYS A 385 6.06 -7.63 10.11
N PHE A 386 6.44 -7.38 11.36
CA PHE A 386 7.01 -8.39 12.24
C PHE A 386 6.03 -8.71 13.36
N ILE A 387 5.83 -9.98 13.63
CA ILE A 387 5.13 -10.45 14.82
C ILE A 387 6.17 -10.99 15.77
N LEU A 388 6.29 -10.32 16.92
CA LEU A 388 7.26 -10.61 17.96
C LEU A 388 6.54 -11.14 19.19
N ARG A 389 7.13 -12.15 19.84
CA ARG A 389 6.68 -12.66 21.16
C ARG A 389 7.69 -12.28 22.21
N LYS A 390 7.28 -11.59 23.28
CA LYS A 390 8.11 -11.31 24.45
C LYS A 390 8.33 -12.59 25.23
N LEU A 391 9.59 -12.90 25.47
CA LEU A 391 9.97 -14.02 26.34
C LEU A 391 9.84 -13.60 27.81
N GLY A 392 9.58 -14.54 28.68
CA GLY A 392 9.37 -14.29 30.10
C GLY A 392 10.64 -13.89 30.85
#